data_1cc9e5774b28402f217a9a7ccc3dcfd2
#
_entry.id   1cc9e5774b28402f217a9a7ccc3dcfd2
#
_cell.length_a   1.000
_cell.length_b   1.000
_cell.length_c   1.000
_cell.angle_alpha   90.00
_cell.angle_beta   90.00
_cell.angle_gamma   90.00
#
_symmetry.space_group_name_H-M   'P 1'
#
loop_
_entity.id
_entity.type
_entity.pdbx_description
1 polymer ?
#
loop_
_entity_poly.entity_id
_entity_poly.type
_entity_poly.pdbx_seq_one_letter_code
_entity_poly.pdbx_strand_id
1 'polypeptide(L)'
;YLDKILVYEKLIQAFSRTNRLYGPEKPFGTIRYYRKPYTMQRNIEEAFKLYSGDRPLGLFADKLEHNLEKMNALYDDIRSIFRSAGIKNFEKLPVDHTERGQFAKLFKQLNSYLEAAKIQGFTWNKLSYEIKTGTGKTTVELHLDETTYLILALRYKELFSGEETGLGGDDVPYEIDSYLTEINTGVIDANYMNSRFSKYLKALQDGTETAAVLDELHKSFATLTQEEQKYANIFLHDVQNG
;
A
#
# COMPACT_ATOMS: atom_id res chain seq x y z
N TYR A 1 -15.33 28.56 5.27
CA TYR A 1 -16.07 28.64 6.54
C TYR A 1 -17.54 28.34 6.32
N LEU A 2 -18.12 27.40 7.08
CA LEU A 2 -19.55 27.09 7.06
C LEU A 2 -20.23 27.70 8.26
N ASP A 3 -21.17 28.63 8.01
CA ASP A 3 -21.99 29.27 9.05
C ASP A 3 -23.40 28.66 9.17
N LYS A 4 -23.83 27.86 8.16
CA LYS A 4 -25.12 27.21 8.14
C LYS A 4 -24.96 25.71 8.39
N ILE A 5 -25.95 25.13 9.06
CA ILE A 5 -26.06 23.67 9.19
C ILE A 5 -26.47 23.12 7.83
N LEU A 6 -25.59 22.31 7.25
CA LEU A 6 -25.84 21.61 5.99
C LEU A 6 -26.11 20.13 6.27
N VAL A 7 -26.89 19.51 5.42
CA VAL A 7 -27.26 18.09 5.50
C VAL A 7 -27.16 17.44 4.11
N TYR A 8 -26.86 16.15 4.09
CA TYR A 8 -26.86 15.31 2.89
C TYR A 8 -26.20 15.93 1.67
N GLU A 9 -26.88 16.00 0.55
CA GLU A 9 -26.36 16.47 -0.75
C GLU A 9 -25.73 17.86 -0.70
N LYS A 10 -26.35 18.81 0.01
CA LYS A 10 -25.83 20.19 0.13
C LYS A 10 -24.48 20.23 0.86
N LEU A 11 -24.27 19.31 1.79
CA LEU A 11 -23.01 19.17 2.50
C LEU A 11 -21.93 18.62 1.58
N ILE A 12 -22.22 17.57 0.82
CA ILE A 12 -21.30 16.99 -0.18
C ILE A 12 -20.96 18.02 -1.26
N GLN A 13 -21.95 18.76 -1.78
CA GLN A 13 -21.70 19.83 -2.76
C GLN A 13 -20.83 20.96 -2.19
N ALA A 14 -21.00 21.34 -0.93
CA ALA A 14 -20.15 22.33 -0.29
C ALA A 14 -18.72 21.82 -0.14
N PHE A 15 -18.53 20.55 0.21
CA PHE A 15 -17.22 19.92 0.37
C PHE A 15 -16.50 19.75 -0.97
N SER A 16 -17.19 19.33 -2.02
CA SER A 16 -16.62 19.17 -3.36
C SER A 16 -16.08 20.48 -3.93
N ARG A 17 -16.70 21.62 -3.59
CA ARG A 17 -16.21 22.94 -4.02
C ARG A 17 -14.89 23.35 -3.39
N THR A 18 -14.56 22.81 -2.22
CA THR A 18 -13.30 23.09 -1.51
C THR A 18 -12.20 22.10 -1.88
N ASN A 19 -12.54 20.99 -2.51
CA ASN A 19 -11.61 19.93 -2.94
C ASN A 19 -10.94 20.24 -4.29
N ARG A 20 -10.61 21.50 -4.54
CA ARG A 20 -9.81 21.90 -5.71
C ARG A 20 -8.35 21.87 -5.33
N LEU A 21 -7.64 20.85 -5.81
CA LEU A 21 -6.20 20.74 -5.67
C LEU A 21 -5.53 21.92 -6.40
N TYR A 22 -4.59 22.57 -5.72
CA TYR A 22 -3.79 23.67 -6.29
C TYR A 22 -2.29 23.35 -6.18
N GLY A 23 -1.91 22.17 -6.66
CA GLY A 23 -0.53 21.70 -6.68
C GLY A 23 -0.03 21.14 -5.33
N PRO A 24 1.25 20.75 -5.27
CA PRO A 24 1.86 20.11 -4.10
C PRO A 24 1.83 20.95 -2.83
N GLU A 25 1.81 22.28 -2.97
CA GLU A 25 1.80 23.21 -1.83
C GLU A 25 0.43 23.31 -1.15
N LYS A 26 -0.64 22.89 -1.85
CA LYS A 26 -2.00 22.91 -1.31
C LYS A 26 -2.75 21.63 -1.70
N PRO A 27 -2.38 20.50 -1.10
CA PRO A 27 -2.93 19.18 -1.47
C PRO A 27 -4.37 18.95 -1.00
N PHE A 28 -4.90 19.77 -0.09
CA PHE A 28 -6.27 19.63 0.43
C PHE A 28 -6.89 20.96 0.83
N GLY A 29 -8.23 21.01 0.82
CA GLY A 29 -9.00 22.11 1.33
C GLY A 29 -9.33 21.92 2.83
N THR A 30 -9.33 23.02 3.59
CA THR A 30 -9.74 22.99 5.00
C THR A 30 -11.14 23.54 5.14
N ILE A 31 -12.04 22.78 5.77
CA ILE A 31 -13.40 23.19 6.07
C ILE A 31 -13.52 23.41 7.58
N ARG A 32 -13.94 24.63 7.97
CA ARG A 32 -14.17 24.98 9.37
C ARG A 32 -15.62 25.34 9.56
N TYR A 33 -16.26 24.77 10.58
CA TYR A 33 -17.62 25.07 11.01
C TYR A 33 -17.63 25.47 12.49
N TYR A 34 -18.39 26.52 12.80
CA TYR A 34 -18.37 27.15 14.13
C TYR A 34 -19.67 26.93 14.91
N ARG A 35 -20.74 26.63 14.21
CA ARG A 35 -22.05 26.44 14.84
C ARG A 35 -22.38 24.95 14.98
N LYS A 36 -22.78 24.57 16.21
CA LYS A 36 -23.22 23.22 16.56
C LYS A 36 -22.29 22.11 16.06
N PRO A 37 -21.03 22.07 16.51
CA PRO A 37 -20.00 21.17 15.99
C PRO A 37 -20.44 19.70 16.03
N TYR A 38 -21.07 19.26 17.10
CA TYR A 38 -21.56 17.87 17.22
C TYR A 38 -22.66 17.53 16.21
N THR A 39 -23.59 18.48 15.94
CA THR A 39 -24.63 18.28 14.93
C THR A 39 -24.02 18.23 13.53
N MET A 40 -23.06 19.11 13.23
CA MET A 40 -22.35 19.09 11.95
C MET A 40 -21.55 17.82 11.76
N GLN A 41 -20.85 17.36 12.79
CA GLN A 41 -20.12 16.10 12.73
C GLN A 41 -21.04 14.95 12.39
N ARG A 42 -22.17 14.79 13.08
CA ARG A 42 -23.14 13.75 12.78
C ARG A 42 -23.71 13.86 11.36
N ASN A 43 -24.04 15.07 10.90
CA ASN A 43 -24.54 15.30 9.55
C ASN A 43 -23.48 14.94 8.48
N ILE A 44 -22.20 15.18 8.77
CA ILE A 44 -21.09 14.78 7.92
C ILE A 44 -21.02 13.25 7.87
N GLU A 45 -21.05 12.58 9.01
CA GLU A 45 -21.03 11.12 9.12
C GLU A 45 -22.20 10.47 8.35
N GLU A 46 -23.42 10.98 8.53
CA GLU A 46 -24.61 10.50 7.83
C GLU A 46 -24.53 10.74 6.31
N ALA A 47 -24.05 11.91 5.88
CA ALA A 47 -23.91 12.22 4.46
C ALA A 47 -22.86 11.31 3.80
N PHE A 48 -21.72 11.11 4.44
CA PHE A 48 -20.68 10.23 3.92
C PHE A 48 -21.15 8.77 3.89
N LYS A 49 -21.80 8.28 4.93
CA LYS A 49 -22.36 6.93 4.94
C LYS A 49 -23.32 6.70 3.78
N LEU A 50 -24.17 7.70 3.48
CA LEU A 50 -25.14 7.62 2.39
C LEU A 50 -24.49 7.64 1.00
N TYR A 51 -23.44 8.44 0.80
CA TYR A 51 -22.82 8.67 -0.53
C TYR A 51 -21.55 7.87 -0.78
N SER A 52 -20.91 7.28 0.25
CA SER A 52 -19.70 6.48 0.11
C SER A 52 -19.92 4.97 0.02
N GLY A 53 -21.17 4.52 0.10
CA GLY A 53 -21.49 3.09 0.08
C GLY A 53 -20.90 2.33 1.27
N ASP A 54 -21.07 2.88 2.47
CA ASP A 54 -20.58 2.29 3.75
C ASP A 54 -19.05 2.26 3.92
N ARG A 55 -18.30 3.01 3.14
CA ARG A 55 -16.84 3.17 3.39
C ARG A 55 -16.63 3.96 4.69
N PRO A 56 -15.78 3.46 5.60
CA PRO A 56 -15.59 4.11 6.90
C PRO A 56 -15.06 5.54 6.74
N LEU A 57 -15.66 6.46 7.48
CA LEU A 57 -15.30 7.89 7.55
C LEU A 57 -13.88 8.17 8.10
N GLY A 58 -13.25 7.17 8.72
CA GLY A 58 -11.90 7.28 9.28
C GLY A 58 -10.84 7.79 8.29
N LEU A 59 -11.08 7.61 7.01
CA LEU A 59 -10.21 8.10 5.92
C LEU A 59 -10.06 9.63 5.87
N PHE A 60 -10.99 10.40 6.45
CA PHE A 60 -10.97 11.87 6.36
C PHE A 60 -10.56 12.58 7.66
N ALA A 61 -10.51 11.87 8.78
CA ALA A 61 -10.32 12.45 10.10
C ALA A 61 -9.00 12.06 10.77
N ASP A 62 -8.38 10.97 10.36
CA ASP A 62 -7.15 10.50 10.98
C ASP A 62 -5.95 11.29 10.49
N LYS A 63 -5.06 11.63 11.44
CA LYS A 63 -3.82 12.34 11.15
C LYS A 63 -2.87 11.41 10.36
N LEU A 64 -1.96 12.00 9.57
CA LEU A 64 -0.94 11.25 8.81
C LEU A 64 -0.19 10.24 9.71
N GLU A 65 0.18 10.63 10.92
CA GLU A 65 0.82 9.77 11.92
C GLU A 65 0.06 8.46 12.13
N HIS A 66 -1.23 8.56 12.43
CA HIS A 66 -2.09 7.40 12.65
C HIS A 66 -2.19 6.50 11.40
N ASN A 67 -2.31 7.10 10.22
CA ASN A 67 -2.37 6.33 8.97
C ASN A 67 -1.06 5.57 8.72
N LEU A 68 0.09 6.20 8.97
CA LEU A 68 1.40 5.56 8.82
C LEU A 68 1.62 4.43 9.85
N GLU A 69 1.23 4.64 11.10
CA GLU A 69 1.28 3.61 12.15
C GLU A 69 0.39 2.41 11.81
N LYS A 70 -0.83 2.67 11.29
CA LYS A 70 -1.73 1.60 10.82
C LYS A 70 -1.17 0.85 9.62
N MET A 71 -0.55 1.56 8.67
CA MET A 71 0.14 0.93 7.54
C MET A 71 1.25 0.00 8.02
N ASN A 72 2.08 0.42 9.00
CA ASN A 72 3.12 -0.40 9.58
C ASN A 72 2.56 -1.66 10.25
N ALA A 73 1.54 -1.51 11.10
CA ALA A 73 0.91 -2.63 11.78
C ALA A 73 0.33 -3.66 10.80
N LEU A 74 -0.42 -3.19 9.79
CA LEU A 74 -1.00 -4.06 8.77
C LEU A 74 0.08 -4.75 7.91
N TYR A 75 1.16 -4.06 7.60
CA TYR A 75 2.29 -4.65 6.89
C TYR A 75 2.98 -5.73 7.73
N ASP A 76 3.19 -5.49 9.01
CA ASP A 76 3.80 -6.47 9.91
C ASP A 76 2.91 -7.71 10.07
N ASP A 77 1.59 -7.54 10.10
CA ASP A 77 0.63 -8.65 10.10
C ASP A 77 0.71 -9.45 8.78
N ILE A 78 0.72 -8.79 7.63
CA ILE A 78 0.90 -9.43 6.32
C ILE A 78 2.23 -10.20 6.29
N ARG A 79 3.31 -9.57 6.72
CA ARG A 79 4.64 -10.19 6.78
C ARG A 79 4.65 -11.43 7.68
N SER A 80 3.89 -11.41 8.76
CA SER A 80 3.76 -12.54 9.66
C SER A 80 3.08 -13.73 8.98
N ILE A 81 2.00 -13.51 8.21
CA ILE A 81 1.31 -14.56 7.44
C ILE A 81 2.29 -15.25 6.47
N PHE A 82 2.99 -14.48 5.64
CA PHE A 82 3.93 -15.05 4.68
C PHE A 82 5.09 -15.78 5.35
N ARG A 83 5.60 -15.25 6.46
CA ARG A 83 6.66 -15.89 7.24
C ARG A 83 6.19 -17.20 7.85
N SER A 84 4.96 -17.28 8.38
CA SER A 84 4.36 -18.51 8.93
C SER A 84 4.21 -19.58 7.87
N ALA A 85 3.88 -19.19 6.62
CA ALA A 85 3.84 -20.07 5.47
C ALA A 85 5.22 -20.46 4.92
N GLY A 86 6.33 -20.01 5.53
CA GLY A 86 7.70 -20.28 5.09
C GLY A 86 8.11 -19.51 3.82
N ILE A 87 7.39 -18.44 3.46
CA ILE A 87 7.60 -17.68 2.24
C ILE A 87 8.50 -16.48 2.55
N LYS A 88 9.61 -16.36 1.82
CA LYS A 88 10.52 -15.21 1.91
C LYS A 88 10.16 -14.16 0.87
N ASN A 89 10.36 -12.89 1.22
CA ASN A 89 10.22 -11.74 0.30
C ASN A 89 8.89 -11.70 -0.50
N PHE A 90 7.84 -12.35 -0.01
CA PHE A 90 6.53 -12.42 -0.67
C PHE A 90 6.60 -13.02 -2.10
N GLU A 91 7.53 -13.94 -2.34
CA GLU A 91 7.82 -14.52 -3.66
C GLU A 91 6.65 -15.31 -4.29
N LYS A 92 5.72 -15.80 -3.48
CA LYS A 92 4.52 -16.52 -3.90
C LYS A 92 3.40 -16.35 -2.88
N LEU A 93 2.18 -16.73 -3.24
CA LEU A 93 1.06 -16.79 -2.31
C LEU A 93 1.18 -17.95 -1.31
N PRO A 94 0.64 -17.82 -0.10
CA PRO A 94 0.41 -18.95 0.80
C PRO A 94 -0.43 -20.04 0.12
N VAL A 95 -0.20 -21.30 0.47
CA VAL A 95 -0.98 -22.42 -0.07
C VAL A 95 -2.36 -22.49 0.60
N ASP A 96 -2.43 -22.12 1.87
CA ASP A 96 -3.66 -22.16 2.66
C ASP A 96 -4.63 -21.04 2.27
N HIS A 97 -5.90 -21.40 1.98
CA HIS A 97 -6.94 -20.46 1.58
C HIS A 97 -7.32 -19.47 2.69
N THR A 98 -7.20 -19.88 3.96
CA THR A 98 -7.48 -18.99 5.10
C THR A 98 -6.43 -17.89 5.17
N GLU A 99 -5.16 -18.24 5.00
CA GLU A 99 -4.05 -17.28 4.96
C GLU A 99 -4.18 -16.32 3.76
N ARG A 100 -4.58 -16.83 2.58
CA ARG A 100 -4.89 -15.99 1.41
C ARG A 100 -6.02 -15.00 1.70
N GLY A 101 -7.10 -15.44 2.32
CA GLY A 101 -8.22 -14.59 2.70
C GLY A 101 -7.83 -13.53 3.73
N GLN A 102 -7.01 -13.90 4.72
CA GLN A 102 -6.46 -12.94 5.70
C GLN A 102 -5.57 -11.90 5.01
N PHE A 103 -4.69 -12.33 4.13
CA PHE A 103 -3.85 -11.44 3.32
C PHE A 103 -4.72 -10.48 2.49
N ALA A 104 -5.73 -10.97 1.78
CA ALA A 104 -6.63 -10.13 0.98
C ALA A 104 -7.28 -9.03 1.82
N LYS A 105 -7.78 -9.38 3.01
CA LYS A 105 -8.41 -8.44 3.93
C LYS A 105 -7.42 -7.39 4.45
N LEU A 106 -6.24 -7.81 4.87
CA LEU A 106 -5.20 -6.91 5.40
C LEU A 106 -4.66 -5.97 4.30
N PHE A 107 -4.45 -6.49 3.09
CA PHE A 107 -4.00 -5.68 1.96
C PHE A 107 -5.03 -4.63 1.55
N LYS A 108 -6.32 -4.97 1.54
CA LYS A 108 -7.42 -4.01 1.33
C LYS A 108 -7.40 -2.89 2.37
N GLN A 109 -7.22 -3.22 3.65
CA GLN A 109 -7.11 -2.23 4.71
C GLN A 109 -5.86 -1.36 4.57
N LEU A 110 -4.69 -1.97 4.25
CA LEU A 110 -3.44 -1.26 4.00
C LEU A 110 -3.62 -0.20 2.90
N ASN A 111 -4.28 -0.55 1.78
CA ASN A 111 -4.55 0.39 0.70
C ASN A 111 -5.43 1.55 1.14
N SER A 112 -6.44 1.30 1.98
CA SER A 112 -7.30 2.36 2.49
C SER A 112 -6.51 3.40 3.30
N TYR A 113 -5.58 2.97 4.15
CA TYR A 113 -4.71 3.88 4.90
C TYR A 113 -3.65 4.54 4.02
N LEU A 114 -3.13 3.84 3.01
CA LEU A 114 -2.20 4.40 2.02
C LEU A 114 -2.84 5.53 1.21
N GLU A 115 -4.08 5.36 0.74
CA GLU A 115 -4.82 6.40 0.03
C GLU A 115 -5.06 7.61 0.94
N ALA A 116 -5.45 7.39 2.19
CA ALA A 116 -5.60 8.46 3.17
C ALA A 116 -4.28 9.19 3.43
N ALA A 117 -3.18 8.47 3.58
CA ALA A 117 -1.85 9.04 3.77
C ALA A 117 -1.39 9.84 2.52
N LYS A 118 -1.64 9.35 1.30
CA LYS A 118 -1.34 10.07 0.05
C LYS A 118 -2.06 11.41 -0.05
N ILE A 119 -3.35 11.45 0.33
CA ILE A 119 -4.12 12.70 0.40
C ILE A 119 -3.49 13.69 1.38
N GLN A 120 -2.82 13.20 2.42
CA GLN A 120 -2.16 13.99 3.46
C GLN A 120 -0.69 14.31 3.15
N GLY A 121 -0.22 14.00 1.94
CA GLY A 121 1.13 14.34 1.47
C GLY A 121 2.17 13.23 1.66
N PHE A 122 1.74 11.99 1.88
CA PHE A 122 2.63 10.85 1.84
C PHE A 122 3.20 10.62 0.44
N THR A 123 4.48 10.32 0.36
CA THR A 123 5.17 9.91 -0.88
C THR A 123 6.17 8.81 -0.56
N TRP A 124 6.37 7.88 -1.48
CA TRP A 124 7.32 6.78 -1.32
C TRP A 124 8.79 7.20 -1.27
N ASN A 125 9.12 8.41 -1.75
CA ASN A 125 10.49 8.93 -1.71
C ASN A 125 10.99 9.23 -0.30
N LYS A 126 10.08 9.25 0.68
CA LYS A 126 10.38 9.54 2.07
C LYS A 126 9.76 8.46 2.95
N LEU A 127 10.59 7.67 3.61
CA LEU A 127 10.15 6.60 4.51
C LEU A 127 10.12 7.02 6.00
N SER A 128 10.59 8.23 6.33
CA SER A 128 10.60 8.76 7.70
C SER A 128 9.89 10.10 7.74
N TYR A 129 8.90 10.24 8.62
CA TYR A 129 8.04 11.42 8.74
C TYR A 129 8.12 12.02 10.14
N GLU A 130 8.64 13.26 10.24
CA GLU A 130 8.54 14.06 11.45
C GLU A 130 7.18 14.74 11.51
N ILE A 131 6.38 14.42 12.51
CA ILE A 131 5.03 14.96 12.72
C ILE A 131 5.00 15.76 13.98
N LYS A 132 4.50 17.00 13.88
CA LYS A 132 4.31 17.88 15.03
C LYS A 132 3.03 17.47 15.76
N THR A 133 3.17 16.94 16.96
CA THR A 133 2.06 16.72 17.89
C THR A 133 1.95 17.91 18.84
N GLY A 134 0.78 18.08 19.47
CA GLY A 134 0.57 19.20 20.42
C GLY A 134 1.56 19.24 21.60
N THR A 135 2.25 18.14 21.86
CA THR A 135 3.21 17.96 22.97
C THR A 135 4.66 17.82 22.51
N GLY A 136 4.94 17.80 21.20
CA GLY A 136 6.30 17.59 20.69
C GLY A 136 6.37 17.22 19.21
N LYS A 137 7.49 16.63 18.81
CA LYS A 137 7.70 16.03 17.50
C LYS A 137 7.76 14.51 17.67
N THR A 138 7.02 13.79 16.85
CA THR A 138 7.10 12.33 16.74
C THR A 138 7.63 11.96 15.35
N THR A 139 8.52 10.99 15.28
CA THR A 139 9.02 10.46 14.01
C THR A 139 8.40 9.09 13.78
N VAL A 140 7.74 8.91 12.65
CA VAL A 140 7.21 7.62 12.20
C VAL A 140 8.05 7.15 11.02
N GLU A 141 8.68 6.00 11.17
CA GLU A 141 9.40 5.30 10.11
C GLU A 141 8.50 4.24 9.49
N LEU A 142 8.46 4.17 8.17
CA LEU A 142 7.72 3.14 7.47
C LEU A 142 8.53 1.85 7.39
N HIS A 143 7.85 0.73 7.68
CA HIS A 143 8.39 -0.62 7.52
C HIS A 143 8.26 -1.13 6.08
N LEU A 144 7.45 -0.48 5.27
CA LEU A 144 7.07 -0.84 3.92
C LEU A 144 7.65 0.17 2.92
N ASP A 145 8.41 -0.29 1.94
CA ASP A 145 8.86 0.49 0.78
C ASP A 145 7.94 0.27 -0.44
N GLU A 146 8.07 1.13 -1.46
CA GLU A 146 7.27 1.06 -2.67
C GLU A 146 7.42 -0.27 -3.42
N THR A 147 8.65 -0.80 -3.49
CA THR A 147 8.93 -2.07 -4.16
C THR A 147 8.19 -3.22 -3.48
N THR A 148 8.26 -3.30 -2.15
CA THR A 148 7.55 -4.31 -1.38
C THR A 148 6.03 -4.16 -1.52
N TYR A 149 5.52 -2.92 -1.51
CA TYR A 149 4.11 -2.67 -1.77
C TYR A 149 3.67 -3.18 -3.15
N LEU A 150 4.45 -2.93 -4.20
CA LEU A 150 4.14 -3.40 -5.55
C LEU A 150 4.19 -4.93 -5.66
N ILE A 151 5.12 -5.59 -4.95
CA ILE A 151 5.15 -7.06 -4.83
C ILE A 151 3.86 -7.59 -4.19
N LEU A 152 3.42 -6.97 -3.09
CA LEU A 152 2.15 -7.34 -2.45
C LEU A 152 0.94 -7.10 -3.37
N ALA A 153 0.96 -6.03 -4.16
CA ALA A 153 -0.08 -5.76 -5.16
C ALA A 153 -0.11 -6.85 -6.25
N LEU A 154 1.06 -7.34 -6.69
CA LEU A 154 1.15 -8.50 -7.61
C LEU A 154 0.55 -9.75 -6.98
N ARG A 155 0.92 -10.07 -5.73
CA ARG A 155 0.33 -11.21 -5.00
C ARG A 155 -1.19 -11.07 -4.86
N TYR A 156 -1.69 -9.85 -4.64
CA TYR A 156 -3.12 -9.60 -4.57
C TYR A 156 -3.82 -9.85 -5.93
N LYS A 157 -3.21 -9.44 -7.04
CA LYS A 157 -3.72 -9.75 -8.39
C LYS A 157 -3.80 -11.25 -8.66
N GLU A 158 -2.82 -12.01 -8.20
CA GLU A 158 -2.79 -13.48 -8.37
C GLU A 158 -3.93 -14.17 -7.63
N LEU A 159 -4.43 -13.60 -6.51
CA LEU A 159 -5.63 -14.10 -5.85
C LEU A 159 -6.85 -14.10 -6.78
N PHE A 160 -6.91 -13.13 -7.72
CA PHE A 160 -8.02 -12.97 -8.64
C PHE A 160 -7.87 -13.82 -9.92
N SER A 161 -6.65 -13.99 -10.43
CA SER A 161 -6.41 -14.65 -11.70
C SER A 161 -6.65 -16.16 -11.66
N GLY A 162 -6.66 -16.78 -10.48
CA GLY A 162 -7.01 -18.20 -10.31
C GLY A 162 -6.05 -19.19 -10.98
N GLU A 163 -4.92 -18.73 -11.54
CA GLU A 163 -4.02 -19.54 -12.36
C GLU A 163 -3.44 -20.76 -11.63
N GLU A 164 -3.29 -20.71 -10.31
CA GLU A 164 -2.80 -21.85 -9.52
C GLU A 164 -3.90 -22.75 -8.93
N THR A 165 -5.16 -22.29 -8.90
CA THR A 165 -6.23 -23.05 -8.22
C THR A 165 -7.25 -23.69 -9.15
N GLY A 166 -7.24 -23.36 -10.46
CA GLY A 166 -8.24 -23.84 -11.42
C GLY A 166 -9.68 -23.36 -11.14
N LEU A 167 -9.86 -22.49 -10.14
CA LEU A 167 -11.12 -21.86 -9.77
C LEU A 167 -11.11 -20.46 -10.38
N GLY A 168 -11.92 -20.23 -11.40
CA GLY A 168 -12.12 -18.90 -11.99
C GLY A 168 -12.65 -17.90 -10.96
N GLY A 169 -12.39 -16.61 -11.17
CA GLY A 169 -12.55 -15.51 -10.23
C GLY A 169 -13.84 -15.36 -9.42
N ASP A 170 -14.89 -16.15 -9.68
CA ASP A 170 -16.15 -16.12 -8.93
C ASP A 170 -16.25 -17.16 -7.80
N ASP A 171 -15.27 -18.08 -7.67
CA ASP A 171 -15.33 -19.21 -6.71
C ASP A 171 -14.31 -19.14 -5.56
N VAL A 172 -13.64 -17.99 -5.37
CA VAL A 172 -12.71 -17.82 -4.24
C VAL A 172 -13.47 -17.57 -2.94
N PRO A 173 -13.12 -18.27 -1.83
CA PRO A 173 -13.85 -18.18 -0.56
C PRO A 173 -13.59 -16.90 0.24
N TYR A 174 -13.12 -15.82 -0.40
CA TYR A 174 -12.83 -14.53 0.23
C TYR A 174 -13.12 -13.37 -0.73
N GLU A 175 -13.49 -12.23 -0.16
CA GLU A 175 -13.85 -11.01 -0.91
C GLU A 175 -12.60 -10.34 -1.49
N ILE A 176 -12.55 -10.20 -2.82
CA ILE A 176 -11.51 -9.47 -3.54
C ILE A 176 -12.08 -8.14 -4.04
N ASP A 177 -11.32 -7.06 -3.85
CA ASP A 177 -11.65 -5.75 -4.38
C ASP A 177 -11.03 -5.58 -5.77
N SER A 178 -11.87 -5.59 -6.82
CA SER A 178 -11.41 -5.48 -8.22
C SER A 178 -10.61 -4.20 -8.50
N TYR A 179 -10.91 -3.10 -7.80
CA TYR A 179 -10.15 -1.86 -7.92
C TYR A 179 -8.67 -2.05 -7.56
N LEU A 180 -8.37 -2.85 -6.55
CA LEU A 180 -6.99 -3.12 -6.13
C LEU A 180 -6.23 -4.01 -7.12
N THR A 181 -6.91 -4.72 -8.01
CA THR A 181 -6.26 -5.49 -9.08
C THR A 181 -5.75 -4.59 -10.22
N GLU A 182 -6.23 -3.34 -10.30
CA GLU A 182 -5.82 -2.36 -11.31
C GLU A 182 -4.58 -1.54 -10.90
N ILE A 183 -4.01 -1.78 -9.72
CA ILE A 183 -2.78 -1.11 -9.29
C ILE A 183 -1.70 -1.30 -10.35
N ASN A 184 -1.13 -0.19 -10.83
CA ASN A 184 -0.07 -0.24 -11.82
C ASN A 184 1.22 -0.78 -11.23
N THR A 185 1.56 -2.01 -11.58
CA THR A 185 2.81 -2.69 -11.18
C THR A 185 3.88 -2.64 -12.26
N GLY A 186 3.61 -1.99 -13.41
CA GLY A 186 4.50 -1.92 -14.56
C GLY A 186 5.79 -1.11 -14.35
N VAL A 187 5.98 -0.50 -13.18
CA VAL A 187 7.25 0.14 -12.78
C VAL A 187 8.36 -0.91 -12.58
N ILE A 188 7.97 -2.16 -12.30
CA ILE A 188 8.90 -3.28 -12.16
C ILE A 188 8.91 -4.02 -13.50
N ASP A 189 9.70 -3.50 -14.41
CA ASP A 189 9.91 -4.05 -15.76
C ASP A 189 11.31 -4.68 -15.91
N ALA A 190 11.61 -5.18 -17.11
CA ALA A 190 12.90 -5.74 -17.46
C ALA A 190 14.06 -4.76 -17.23
N ASN A 191 13.85 -3.45 -17.40
CA ASN A 191 14.87 -2.43 -17.18
C ASN A 191 15.18 -2.30 -15.69
N TYR A 192 14.17 -2.35 -14.83
CA TYR A 192 14.35 -2.38 -13.38
C TYR A 192 15.18 -3.59 -12.96
N MET A 193 14.85 -4.79 -13.46
CA MET A 193 15.58 -6.02 -13.18
C MET A 193 17.03 -5.95 -13.65
N ASN A 194 17.26 -5.50 -14.89
CA ASN A 194 18.59 -5.33 -15.45
C ASN A 194 19.44 -4.32 -14.65
N SER A 195 18.83 -3.26 -14.16
CA SER A 195 19.46 -2.28 -13.27
C SER A 195 19.93 -2.93 -11.96
N ARG A 196 19.11 -3.78 -11.34
CA ARG A 196 19.46 -4.50 -10.10
C ARG A 196 20.58 -5.51 -10.31
N PHE A 197 20.53 -6.28 -11.40
CA PHE A 197 21.63 -7.18 -11.78
C PHE A 197 22.93 -6.42 -12.04
N SER A 198 22.90 -5.33 -12.79
CA SER A 198 24.09 -4.51 -13.07
C SER A 198 24.70 -3.93 -11.80
N LYS A 199 23.86 -3.49 -10.84
CA LYS A 199 24.31 -3.00 -9.54
C LYS A 199 25.02 -4.09 -8.75
N TYR A 200 24.47 -5.32 -8.77
CA TYR A 200 25.08 -6.46 -8.09
C TYR A 200 26.42 -6.86 -8.72
N LEU A 201 26.50 -6.98 -10.05
CA LEU A 201 27.74 -7.30 -10.76
C LEU A 201 28.82 -6.27 -10.49
N LYS A 202 28.48 -4.98 -10.46
CA LYS A 202 29.41 -3.92 -10.11
C LYS A 202 29.90 -4.03 -8.68
N ALA A 203 29.02 -4.32 -7.72
CA ALA A 203 29.40 -4.53 -6.32
C ALA A 203 30.38 -5.71 -6.15
N LEU A 204 30.19 -6.80 -6.92
CA LEU A 204 31.12 -7.93 -6.97
C LEU A 204 32.49 -7.53 -7.51
N GLN A 205 32.53 -6.73 -8.60
CA GLN A 205 33.80 -6.27 -9.19
C GLN A 205 34.55 -5.29 -8.28
N ASP A 206 33.83 -4.40 -7.60
CA ASP A 206 34.41 -3.38 -6.72
C ASP A 206 34.81 -3.95 -5.35
N GLY A 207 34.51 -5.21 -5.03
CA GLY A 207 34.76 -5.85 -3.74
C GLY A 207 34.06 -5.19 -2.56
N THR A 208 32.95 -4.48 -2.83
CA THR A 208 32.12 -3.81 -1.81
C THR A 208 31.20 -4.81 -1.11
N GLU A 209 30.54 -4.38 -0.03
CA GLU A 209 29.59 -5.21 0.72
C GLU A 209 28.44 -5.66 -0.19
N THR A 210 28.49 -6.91 -0.65
CA THR A 210 27.58 -7.47 -1.64
C THR A 210 26.26 -7.95 -1.03
N ALA A 211 26.23 -8.20 0.30
CA ALA A 211 25.09 -8.80 0.97
C ALA A 211 23.78 -7.97 0.85
N ALA A 212 23.86 -6.66 1.07
CA ALA A 212 22.69 -5.78 0.96
C ALA A 212 22.20 -5.66 -0.48
N VAL A 213 23.13 -5.58 -1.45
CA VAL A 213 22.79 -5.49 -2.88
C VAL A 213 22.20 -6.80 -3.39
N LEU A 214 22.68 -7.93 -2.87
CA LEU A 214 22.15 -9.26 -3.15
C LEU A 214 20.72 -9.42 -2.60
N ASP A 215 20.45 -8.94 -1.38
CA ASP A 215 19.12 -8.98 -0.79
C ASP A 215 18.12 -8.12 -1.59
N GLU A 216 18.53 -6.94 -2.05
CA GLU A 216 17.73 -6.11 -2.97
C GLU A 216 17.44 -6.82 -4.30
N LEU A 217 18.42 -7.55 -4.84
CA LEU A 217 18.25 -8.32 -6.08
C LEU A 217 17.26 -9.48 -5.86
N HIS A 218 17.41 -10.25 -4.77
CA HIS A 218 16.47 -11.32 -4.42
C HIS A 218 15.03 -10.80 -4.19
N LYS A 219 14.87 -9.64 -3.57
CA LYS A 219 13.55 -9.00 -3.45
C LYS A 219 12.94 -8.74 -4.82
N SER A 220 13.75 -8.28 -5.79
CA SER A 220 13.23 -8.03 -7.12
C SER A 220 12.76 -9.30 -7.84
N PHE A 221 13.32 -10.47 -7.53
CA PHE A 221 12.86 -11.75 -8.10
C PHE A 221 11.41 -12.09 -7.71
N ALA A 222 10.93 -11.62 -6.57
CA ALA A 222 9.54 -11.81 -6.16
C ALA A 222 8.52 -11.16 -7.14
N THR A 223 8.97 -10.31 -8.05
CA THR A 223 8.14 -9.70 -9.10
C THR A 223 7.98 -10.58 -10.33
N LEU A 224 8.82 -11.60 -10.46
CA LEU A 224 8.84 -12.56 -11.58
C LEU A 224 7.83 -13.68 -11.34
N THR A 225 7.41 -14.33 -12.42
CA THR A 225 6.69 -15.61 -12.34
C THR A 225 7.55 -16.70 -11.70
N GLN A 226 6.93 -17.76 -11.20
CA GLN A 226 7.66 -18.88 -10.55
C GLN A 226 8.73 -19.50 -11.47
N GLU A 227 8.46 -19.59 -12.75
CA GLU A 227 9.39 -20.11 -13.74
C GLU A 227 10.56 -19.16 -13.96
N GLU A 228 10.30 -17.87 -14.14
CA GLU A 228 11.33 -16.82 -14.26
C GLU A 228 12.20 -16.71 -13.03
N GLN A 229 11.63 -16.81 -11.83
CA GLN A 229 12.38 -16.83 -10.56
C GLN A 229 13.37 -17.98 -10.52
N LYS A 230 12.98 -19.16 -11.01
CA LYS A 230 13.87 -20.32 -11.10
C LYS A 230 15.07 -20.03 -12.01
N TYR A 231 14.83 -19.47 -13.20
CA TYR A 231 15.92 -19.09 -14.11
C TYR A 231 16.81 -17.97 -13.53
N ALA A 232 16.23 -16.96 -12.92
CA ALA A 232 16.98 -15.87 -12.29
C ALA A 232 17.90 -16.38 -11.17
N ASN A 233 17.43 -17.33 -10.34
CA ASN A 233 18.23 -17.96 -9.30
C ASN A 233 19.35 -18.84 -9.85
N ILE A 234 19.11 -19.59 -10.93
CA ILE A 234 20.14 -20.38 -11.59
C ILE A 234 21.24 -19.44 -12.14
N PHE A 235 20.86 -18.41 -12.86
CA PHE A 235 21.81 -17.43 -13.39
C PHE A 235 22.63 -16.75 -12.29
N LEU A 236 21.99 -16.38 -11.18
CA LEU A 236 22.67 -15.77 -10.04
C LEU A 236 23.67 -16.73 -9.41
N HIS A 237 23.31 -18.01 -9.26
CA HIS A 237 24.21 -19.04 -8.75
C HIS A 237 25.44 -19.22 -9.65
N ASP A 238 25.27 -19.21 -10.96
CA ASP A 238 26.36 -19.32 -11.91
C ASP A 238 27.31 -18.12 -11.82
N VAL A 239 26.77 -16.90 -11.67
CA VAL A 239 27.57 -15.68 -11.48
C VAL A 239 28.34 -15.70 -10.16
N GLN A 240 27.81 -16.33 -9.11
CA GLN A 240 28.49 -16.43 -7.80
C GLN A 240 29.60 -17.47 -7.77
N ASN A 241 29.51 -18.50 -8.61
CA ASN A 241 30.49 -19.61 -8.65
C ASN A 241 31.54 -19.49 -9.77
N GLY A 242 31.44 -18.46 -10.61
CA GLY A 242 32.46 -18.02 -11.56
C GLY A 242 32.57 -18.68 -12.81
#